data_f922698da248dccbe48401087e4280b4
#
_entry.id   f922698da248dccbe48401087e4280b4
#
_cell.length_a   1.000
_cell.length_b   1.000
_cell.length_c   1.000
_cell.angle_alpha   90.00
_cell.angle_beta   90.00
_cell.angle_gamma   90.00
#
_symmetry.space_group_name_H-M   'P 1'
#
loop_
_entity.id
_entity.type
_entity.pdbx_description
1 polymer ?
#
loop_
_entity_poly.entity_id
_entity_poly.type
_entity_poly.pdbx_seq_one_letter_code
_entity_poly.pdbx_strand_id
1 'polypeptide(L)'
;MIPADPVPVAALSASDRLAAFVADYSYEAIPPAVRHEARRSLLNMFATAFAGACDPAIESLWGALAPFCGPQVATQIGRGGRVDAPTAAFLNAAAANVFDFDDTHPGTVIHPTAPVAPALLALAELRPDGRVMSGRDFLAAFILGVEVECRIGNAVSPGHYARGWHITATCGVFGAAAASGRALGLDALRVRDAFGHAAAQACGLVEALGTPAKSFGVGNSARNGLISAFAARNGAYGPARPLDGERGFLNLTCDDPRPEDLTVGLGETWEVAKNTYKPYPSGVVLHPVTDACLALRAAPGFDVSAIAEIVVRGHPLLRQRTDRPNVSTGREAQVSAHHTVAAALLDGAAGLAQYTTARVCDPALQALRAKVRMEDDAAMEVEAAVVSLRFADGRTVTEVVAHALGSRGRPLSDGDLEHKLRTLAPLAEGCAPDALIDAVWALEDLPDAATLLRHARP
;
A
#
# COMPACT_ATOMS: atom_id res chain seq x y z
N MET A 1 -29.13 35.66 -10.94
CA MET A 1 -28.49 34.77 -9.96
C MET A 1 -28.02 35.65 -8.81
N ILE A 2 -28.60 35.51 -7.63
CA ILE A 2 -28.13 36.20 -6.42
C ILE A 2 -26.90 35.43 -5.96
N PRO A 3 -25.74 36.05 -5.73
CA PRO A 3 -24.59 35.35 -5.15
C PRO A 3 -25.01 34.88 -3.76
N ALA A 4 -24.89 33.57 -3.51
CA ALA A 4 -25.11 33.02 -2.19
C ALA A 4 -24.06 33.60 -1.25
N ASP A 5 -24.46 34.13 -0.10
CA ASP A 5 -23.52 34.55 0.94
C ASP A 5 -22.62 33.37 1.32
N PRO A 6 -21.30 33.57 1.58
CA PRO A 6 -20.41 32.53 1.99
C PRO A 6 -20.90 31.91 3.31
N VAL A 7 -21.14 30.60 3.30
CA VAL A 7 -21.54 29.85 4.51
C VAL A 7 -20.40 29.94 5.54
N PRO A 8 -20.70 30.28 6.81
CA PRO A 8 -19.69 30.35 7.85
C PRO A 8 -18.93 29.00 7.98
N VAL A 9 -17.60 29.02 8.12
CA VAL A 9 -16.73 27.82 8.18
C VAL A 9 -17.17 26.83 9.27
N ALA A 10 -17.76 27.32 10.37
CA ALA A 10 -18.32 26.49 11.45
C ALA A 10 -19.59 25.70 11.03
N ALA A 11 -20.20 26.02 9.89
CA ALA A 11 -21.41 25.36 9.35
C ALA A 11 -21.07 24.32 8.26
N LEU A 12 -19.78 24.21 7.82
CA LEU A 12 -19.35 23.25 6.81
C LEU A 12 -19.29 21.82 7.39
N SER A 13 -19.77 20.83 6.61
CA SER A 13 -19.65 19.42 6.94
C SER A 13 -18.19 18.98 6.95
N ALA A 14 -17.89 17.81 7.54
CA ALA A 14 -16.55 17.25 7.48
C ALA A 14 -16.16 16.94 6.03
N SER A 15 -17.09 16.49 5.20
CA SER A 15 -16.91 16.31 3.75
C SER A 15 -16.48 17.61 3.05
N ASP A 16 -17.15 18.75 3.37
CA ASP A 16 -16.82 20.05 2.77
C ASP A 16 -15.42 20.53 3.21
N ARG A 17 -15.11 20.41 4.50
CA ARG A 17 -13.80 20.84 5.04
C ARG A 17 -12.65 20.03 4.45
N LEU A 18 -12.82 18.71 4.32
CA LEU A 18 -11.81 17.84 3.72
C LEU A 18 -11.64 18.15 2.22
N ALA A 19 -12.74 18.41 1.51
CA ALA A 19 -12.70 18.80 0.09
C ALA A 19 -12.02 20.15 -0.12
N ALA A 20 -12.30 21.15 0.73
CA ALA A 20 -11.63 22.45 0.70
C ALA A 20 -10.14 22.33 1.00
N PHE A 21 -9.76 21.49 1.96
CA PHE A 21 -8.35 21.20 2.23
C PHE A 21 -7.63 20.65 0.99
N VAL A 22 -8.21 19.69 0.29
CA VAL A 22 -7.63 19.14 -0.94
C VAL A 22 -7.52 20.20 -2.04
N ALA A 23 -8.56 21.01 -2.23
CA ALA A 23 -8.62 22.00 -3.31
C ALA A 23 -7.62 23.16 -3.11
N ASP A 24 -7.53 23.68 -1.87
CA ASP A 24 -6.93 24.98 -1.60
C ASP A 24 -5.57 24.92 -0.89
N TYR A 25 -5.14 23.74 -0.36
CA TYR A 25 -3.90 23.66 0.42
C TYR A 25 -2.68 23.92 -0.46
N SER A 26 -1.82 24.88 -0.02
CA SER A 26 -0.62 25.26 -0.77
C SER A 26 0.48 24.20 -0.65
N TYR A 27 1.16 23.91 -1.76
CA TYR A 27 2.35 23.06 -1.78
C TYR A 27 3.45 23.58 -0.85
N GLU A 28 3.67 24.89 -0.81
CA GLU A 28 4.68 25.56 0.00
C GLU A 28 4.45 25.37 1.49
N ALA A 29 3.20 25.18 1.91
CA ALA A 29 2.83 24.90 3.29
C ALA A 29 3.06 23.45 3.72
N ILE A 30 3.28 22.51 2.77
CA ILE A 30 3.59 21.12 3.09
C ILE A 30 5.02 21.04 3.66
N PRO A 31 5.21 20.51 4.89
CA PRO A 31 6.53 20.44 5.50
C PRO A 31 7.54 19.65 4.65
N PRO A 32 8.83 20.04 4.61
CA PRO A 32 9.86 19.32 3.84
C PRO A 32 9.98 17.84 4.20
N ALA A 33 9.82 17.48 5.48
CA ALA A 33 9.84 16.09 5.94
C ALA A 33 8.69 15.26 5.35
N VAL A 34 7.50 15.85 5.21
CA VAL A 34 6.32 15.21 4.59
C VAL A 34 6.55 14.99 3.11
N ARG A 35 7.12 15.98 2.40
CA ARG A 35 7.51 15.85 0.99
C ARG A 35 8.59 14.81 0.77
N HIS A 36 9.53 14.69 1.72
CA HIS A 36 10.56 13.64 1.70
C HIS A 36 9.92 12.25 1.84
N GLU A 37 9.03 12.07 2.83
CA GLU A 37 8.34 10.81 3.05
C GLU A 37 7.46 10.38 1.85
N ALA A 38 6.83 11.34 1.18
CA ALA A 38 6.09 11.08 -0.05
C ALA A 38 7.00 10.50 -1.17
N ARG A 39 8.23 11.00 -1.33
CA ARG A 39 9.20 10.43 -2.29
C ARG A 39 9.64 9.02 -1.90
N ARG A 40 9.82 8.76 -0.60
CA ARG A 40 10.07 7.40 -0.08
C ARG A 40 8.96 6.43 -0.44
N SER A 41 7.70 6.85 -0.29
CA SER A 41 6.53 6.07 -0.67
C SER A 41 6.51 5.76 -2.17
N LEU A 42 6.87 6.71 -3.02
CA LEU A 42 6.97 6.50 -4.46
C LEU A 42 8.07 5.50 -4.84
N LEU A 43 9.27 5.59 -4.23
CA LEU A 43 10.34 4.59 -4.44
C LEU A 43 9.85 3.19 -4.12
N ASN A 44 9.20 3.02 -2.98
CA ASN A 44 8.65 1.74 -2.57
C ASN A 44 7.57 1.23 -3.53
N MET A 45 6.66 2.12 -3.99
CA MET A 45 5.60 1.77 -4.94
C MET A 45 6.19 1.29 -6.28
N PHE A 46 7.19 1.99 -6.84
CA PHE A 46 7.84 1.54 -8.07
C PHE A 46 8.53 0.18 -7.89
N ALA A 47 9.23 -0.01 -6.76
CA ALA A 47 9.87 -1.29 -6.44
C ALA A 47 8.86 -2.45 -6.45
N THR A 48 7.72 -2.27 -5.79
CA THR A 48 6.69 -3.31 -5.69
C THR A 48 5.90 -3.49 -6.99
N ALA A 49 5.69 -2.40 -7.76
CA ALA A 49 5.07 -2.48 -9.08
C ALA A 49 5.95 -3.26 -10.07
N PHE A 50 7.27 -3.06 -10.05
CA PHE A 50 8.19 -3.86 -10.86
C PHE A 50 8.13 -5.34 -10.49
N ALA A 51 8.15 -5.65 -9.20
CA ALA A 51 8.04 -7.03 -8.74
C ALA A 51 6.75 -7.70 -9.24
N GLY A 52 5.63 -6.96 -9.23
CA GLY A 52 4.33 -7.48 -9.62
C GLY A 52 4.01 -7.42 -11.11
N ALA A 53 4.79 -6.68 -11.91
CA ALA A 53 4.45 -6.39 -13.31
C ALA A 53 4.16 -7.63 -14.15
N CYS A 54 4.95 -8.71 -13.97
CA CYS A 54 4.83 -9.97 -14.71
C CYS A 54 4.23 -11.11 -13.87
N ASP A 55 3.60 -10.82 -12.74
CA ASP A 55 2.95 -11.86 -11.92
C ASP A 55 1.76 -12.47 -12.68
N PRO A 56 1.55 -13.81 -12.64
CA PRO A 56 0.45 -14.48 -13.33
C PRO A 56 -0.94 -13.93 -13.00
N ALA A 57 -1.15 -13.40 -11.79
CA ALA A 57 -2.41 -12.74 -11.45
C ALA A 57 -2.60 -11.45 -12.26
N ILE A 58 -1.53 -10.65 -12.42
CA ILE A 58 -1.57 -9.41 -13.23
C ILE A 58 -1.75 -9.73 -14.70
N GLU A 59 -1.11 -10.80 -15.22
CA GLU A 59 -1.34 -11.29 -16.57
C GLU A 59 -2.83 -11.66 -16.81
N SER A 60 -3.43 -12.35 -15.85
CA SER A 60 -4.85 -12.72 -15.93
C SER A 60 -5.77 -11.50 -15.92
N LEU A 61 -5.45 -10.49 -15.08
CA LEU A 61 -6.20 -9.23 -15.04
C LEU A 61 -6.03 -8.43 -16.33
N TRP A 62 -4.81 -8.38 -16.88
CA TRP A 62 -4.55 -7.76 -18.18
C TRP A 62 -5.37 -8.45 -19.28
N GLY A 63 -5.33 -9.79 -19.36
CA GLY A 63 -6.10 -10.55 -20.35
C GLY A 63 -7.60 -10.28 -20.28
N ALA A 64 -8.14 -10.05 -19.08
CA ALA A 64 -9.55 -9.70 -18.89
C ALA A 64 -9.89 -8.28 -19.36
N LEU A 65 -8.96 -7.31 -19.22
CA LEU A 65 -9.19 -5.90 -19.56
C LEU A 65 -8.82 -5.55 -21.00
N ALA A 66 -7.86 -6.25 -21.60
CA ALA A 66 -7.34 -5.97 -22.93
C ALA A 66 -8.42 -5.78 -24.02
N PRO A 67 -9.51 -6.57 -24.06
CA PRO A 67 -10.59 -6.38 -25.05
C PRO A 67 -11.34 -5.05 -24.95
N PHE A 68 -11.24 -4.37 -23.81
CA PHE A 68 -11.96 -3.12 -23.51
C PHE A 68 -11.07 -1.88 -23.51
N CYS A 69 -9.75 -2.04 -23.75
CA CYS A 69 -8.81 -0.94 -23.72
C CYS A 69 -9.07 0.10 -24.81
N GLY A 70 -9.02 1.36 -24.42
CA GLY A 70 -9.09 2.53 -25.28
C GLY A 70 -7.73 2.95 -25.86
N PRO A 71 -7.53 4.26 -26.14
CA PRO A 71 -6.28 4.79 -26.67
C PRO A 71 -5.08 4.50 -25.77
N GLN A 72 -3.94 4.12 -26.37
CA GLN A 72 -2.70 3.77 -25.68
C GLN A 72 -1.91 5.01 -25.21
N VAL A 73 -2.39 5.66 -24.16
CA VAL A 73 -1.88 6.95 -23.68
C VAL A 73 -1.10 6.89 -22.37
N ALA A 74 -1.15 5.76 -21.66
CA ALA A 74 -0.55 5.60 -20.34
C ALA A 74 0.29 4.32 -20.24
N THR A 75 1.39 4.39 -19.49
CA THR A 75 2.40 3.34 -19.34
C THR A 75 1.92 2.25 -18.36
N GLN A 76 2.13 1.00 -18.73
CA GLN A 76 2.17 -0.12 -17.80
C GLN A 76 3.59 -0.19 -17.21
N ILE A 77 3.72 0.03 -15.89
CA ILE A 77 5.02 0.00 -15.19
C ILE A 77 5.65 -1.39 -15.32
N GLY A 78 6.93 -1.42 -15.69
CA GLY A 78 7.68 -2.68 -15.84
C GLY A 78 7.31 -3.51 -17.07
N ARG A 79 6.60 -2.92 -18.05
CA ARG A 79 6.16 -3.58 -19.29
C ARG A 79 6.33 -2.65 -20.48
N GLY A 80 6.57 -3.24 -21.67
CA GLY A 80 6.74 -2.47 -22.91
C GLY A 80 5.44 -1.88 -23.48
N GLY A 81 4.28 -2.18 -22.88
CA GLY A 81 2.97 -1.77 -23.39
C GLY A 81 2.46 -0.45 -22.84
N ARG A 82 1.62 0.22 -23.64
CA ARG A 82 0.78 1.35 -23.21
C ARG A 82 -0.68 0.98 -23.36
N VAL A 83 -1.53 1.56 -22.50
CA VAL A 83 -2.98 1.33 -22.46
C VAL A 83 -3.70 2.65 -22.22
N ASP A 84 -5.03 2.65 -22.11
CA ASP A 84 -5.75 3.83 -21.66
C ASP A 84 -5.45 4.13 -20.18
N ALA A 85 -5.64 5.39 -19.78
CA ALA A 85 -5.27 5.86 -18.45
C ALA A 85 -6.00 5.12 -17.30
N PRO A 86 -7.31 4.84 -17.37
CA PRO A 86 -7.99 4.04 -16.36
C PRO A 86 -7.44 2.62 -16.23
N THR A 87 -7.11 1.96 -17.33
CA THR A 87 -6.52 0.62 -17.33
C THR A 87 -5.09 0.63 -16.78
N ALA A 88 -4.27 1.65 -17.13
CA ALA A 88 -2.93 1.81 -16.55
C ALA A 88 -3.00 2.03 -15.03
N ALA A 89 -3.87 2.91 -14.55
CA ALA A 89 -4.09 3.13 -13.12
C ALA A 89 -4.43 1.82 -12.40
N PHE A 90 -5.36 1.04 -12.97
CA PHE A 90 -5.76 -0.25 -12.42
C PHE A 90 -4.60 -1.25 -12.37
N LEU A 91 -3.91 -1.49 -13.49
CA LEU A 91 -2.89 -2.54 -13.57
C LEU A 91 -1.66 -2.20 -12.71
N ASN A 92 -1.23 -0.93 -12.73
CA ASN A 92 -0.08 -0.49 -11.94
C ASN A 92 -0.37 -0.56 -10.43
N ALA A 93 -1.58 -0.20 -9.99
CA ALA A 93 -1.99 -0.34 -8.59
C ALA A 93 -2.11 -1.81 -8.17
N ALA A 94 -2.69 -2.66 -9.01
CA ALA A 94 -2.78 -4.09 -8.74
C ALA A 94 -1.38 -4.72 -8.67
N ALA A 95 -0.47 -4.37 -9.58
CA ALA A 95 0.91 -4.86 -9.60
C ALA A 95 1.68 -4.43 -8.33
N ALA A 96 1.55 -3.16 -7.91
CA ALA A 96 2.20 -2.67 -6.70
C ALA A 96 1.76 -3.44 -5.44
N ASN A 97 0.51 -3.90 -5.38
CA ASN A 97 -0.07 -4.56 -4.21
C ASN A 97 -0.03 -6.09 -4.24
N VAL A 98 0.23 -6.72 -5.39
CA VAL A 98 0.01 -8.16 -5.60
C VAL A 98 0.82 -9.07 -4.67
N PHE A 99 2.00 -8.65 -4.22
CA PHE A 99 2.85 -9.40 -3.31
C PHE A 99 2.68 -9.04 -1.83
N ASP A 100 1.75 -8.14 -1.49
CA ASP A 100 1.62 -7.64 -0.12
C ASP A 100 2.94 -7.09 0.43
N PHE A 101 3.72 -6.42 -0.44
CA PHE A 101 5.08 -5.94 -0.20
C PHE A 101 5.17 -4.41 -0.24
N ASP A 102 4.05 -3.77 -0.47
CA ASP A 102 3.87 -2.32 -0.51
C ASP A 102 3.85 -1.69 0.90
N ASP A 103 3.80 -0.37 0.94
CA ASP A 103 3.74 0.40 2.16
C ASP A 103 2.48 0.13 2.99
N THR A 104 2.52 0.52 4.25
CA THR A 104 1.38 0.32 5.15
C THR A 104 1.30 1.48 6.13
N HIS A 105 0.11 2.07 6.25
CA HIS A 105 -0.22 3.00 7.31
C HIS A 105 -0.66 2.22 8.56
N PRO A 106 0.14 2.15 9.65
CA PRO A 106 -0.09 1.20 10.74
C PRO A 106 -1.42 1.40 11.47
N GLY A 107 -1.86 2.66 11.60
CA GLY A 107 -3.11 2.98 12.31
C GLY A 107 -4.37 2.42 11.66
N THR A 108 -4.34 2.20 10.34
CA THR A 108 -5.50 1.77 9.56
C THR A 108 -5.30 0.46 8.81
N VAL A 109 -4.05 -0.01 8.70
CA VAL A 109 -3.61 -1.10 7.82
C VAL A 109 -3.89 -0.86 6.33
N ILE A 110 -4.09 0.40 5.93
CA ILE A 110 -4.17 0.81 4.52
C ILE A 110 -2.78 0.69 3.87
N HIS A 111 -2.75 0.34 2.58
CA HIS A 111 -1.59 0.41 1.68
C HIS A 111 -1.75 1.67 0.81
N PRO A 112 -1.31 2.87 1.28
CA PRO A 112 -1.86 4.11 0.74
C PRO A 112 -1.29 4.50 -0.62
N THR A 113 -0.06 4.13 -0.95
CA THR A 113 0.55 4.56 -2.19
C THR A 113 -0.03 3.83 -3.41
N ALA A 114 -0.45 2.58 -3.25
CA ALA A 114 -0.90 1.73 -4.36
C ALA A 114 -2.16 2.26 -5.08
N PRO A 115 -3.21 2.78 -4.44
CA PRO A 115 -4.34 3.37 -5.16
C PRO A 115 -4.05 4.78 -5.69
N VAL A 116 -3.25 5.60 -5.00
CA VAL A 116 -3.11 7.03 -5.29
C VAL A 116 -2.08 7.32 -6.38
N ALA A 117 -0.85 6.80 -6.24
CA ALA A 117 0.23 7.14 -7.16
C ALA A 117 -0.02 6.64 -8.59
N PRO A 118 -0.50 5.40 -8.85
CA PRO A 118 -0.82 4.95 -10.21
C PRO A 118 -1.92 5.76 -10.90
N ALA A 119 -2.93 6.24 -10.16
CA ALA A 119 -3.96 7.11 -10.72
C ALA A 119 -3.36 8.45 -11.20
N LEU A 120 -2.47 9.05 -10.40
CA LEU A 120 -1.78 10.30 -10.76
C LEU A 120 -0.78 10.11 -11.90
N LEU A 121 -0.03 9.02 -11.92
CA LEU A 121 0.92 8.71 -13.00
C LEU A 121 0.18 8.55 -14.34
N ALA A 122 -0.94 7.83 -14.35
CA ALA A 122 -1.77 7.70 -15.53
C ALA A 122 -2.36 9.06 -15.98
N LEU A 123 -2.77 9.90 -15.05
CA LEU A 123 -3.26 11.26 -15.32
C LEU A 123 -2.15 12.17 -15.88
N ALA A 124 -0.92 12.06 -15.37
CA ALA A 124 0.22 12.84 -15.84
C ALA A 124 0.56 12.54 -17.30
N GLU A 125 0.44 11.28 -17.73
CA GLU A 125 0.63 10.92 -19.14
C GLU A 125 -0.58 11.22 -20.05
N LEU A 126 -1.80 11.14 -19.50
CA LEU A 126 -3.03 11.45 -20.25
C LEU A 126 -3.06 12.92 -20.70
N ARG A 127 -2.53 13.85 -19.88
CA ARG A 127 -2.46 15.29 -20.16
C ARG A 127 -3.78 15.88 -20.63
N PRO A 128 -4.85 15.81 -19.83
CA PRO A 128 -6.12 16.37 -20.26
C PRO A 128 -5.94 17.84 -20.63
N ASP A 129 -6.53 18.27 -21.76
CA ASP A 129 -6.39 19.61 -22.36
C ASP A 129 -4.93 19.98 -22.68
N GLY A 130 -4.02 19.03 -22.85
CA GLY A 130 -2.59 19.27 -23.11
C GLY A 130 -1.80 19.79 -21.90
N ARG A 131 -2.40 19.85 -20.71
CA ARG A 131 -1.75 20.34 -19.49
C ARG A 131 -0.67 19.37 -19.01
N VAL A 132 0.54 19.86 -18.80
CA VAL A 132 1.65 19.14 -18.19
C VAL A 132 1.56 19.29 -16.68
N MET A 133 1.68 18.18 -15.96
CA MET A 133 1.71 18.15 -14.48
C MET A 133 3.15 18.27 -14.02
N SER A 134 3.50 19.34 -13.30
CA SER A 134 4.82 19.48 -12.68
C SER A 134 5.03 18.47 -11.55
N GLY A 135 6.30 18.21 -11.18
CA GLY A 135 6.60 17.35 -10.04
C GLY A 135 6.06 17.90 -8.72
N ARG A 136 5.99 19.23 -8.55
CA ARG A 136 5.36 19.87 -7.37
C ARG A 136 3.85 19.63 -7.33
N ASP A 137 3.17 19.79 -8.46
CA ASP A 137 1.72 19.52 -8.56
C ASP A 137 1.44 18.05 -8.27
N PHE A 138 2.28 17.15 -8.79
CA PHE A 138 2.18 15.71 -8.53
C PHE A 138 2.36 15.39 -7.05
N LEU A 139 3.42 15.89 -6.40
CA LEU A 139 3.68 15.67 -4.98
C LEU A 139 2.56 16.22 -4.10
N ALA A 140 2.09 17.44 -4.38
CA ALA A 140 0.95 18.03 -3.64
C ALA A 140 -0.29 17.12 -3.75
N ALA A 141 -0.64 16.72 -4.97
CA ALA A 141 -1.81 15.89 -5.22
C ALA A 141 -1.66 14.50 -4.56
N PHE A 142 -0.47 13.89 -4.64
CA PHE A 142 -0.17 12.61 -4.02
C PHE A 142 -0.31 12.66 -2.49
N ILE A 143 0.34 13.63 -1.85
CA ILE A 143 0.30 13.81 -0.39
C ILE A 143 -1.14 14.01 0.09
N LEU A 144 -1.89 14.90 -0.56
CA LEU A 144 -3.28 15.19 -0.21
C LEU A 144 -4.21 13.98 -0.43
N GLY A 145 -3.94 13.17 -1.46
CA GLY A 145 -4.69 11.93 -1.68
C GLY A 145 -4.46 10.90 -0.58
N VAL A 146 -3.19 10.65 -0.21
CA VAL A 146 -2.84 9.76 0.91
C VAL A 146 -3.43 10.28 2.22
N GLU A 147 -3.41 11.60 2.44
CA GLU A 147 -4.00 12.21 3.61
C GLU A 147 -5.51 11.92 3.72
N VAL A 148 -6.24 12.08 2.60
CA VAL A 148 -7.69 11.81 2.55
C VAL A 148 -8.01 10.36 2.89
N GLU A 149 -7.40 9.39 2.23
CA GLU A 149 -7.75 7.98 2.45
C GLU A 149 -7.38 7.50 3.86
N CYS A 150 -6.22 7.94 4.39
CA CYS A 150 -5.80 7.56 5.74
C CYS A 150 -6.68 8.20 6.82
N ARG A 151 -7.14 9.44 6.64
CA ARG A 151 -8.09 10.09 7.56
C ARG A 151 -9.46 9.42 7.52
N ILE A 152 -9.96 9.06 6.34
CA ILE A 152 -11.18 8.25 6.23
C ILE A 152 -10.97 6.90 6.93
N GLY A 153 -9.82 6.26 6.71
CA GLY A 153 -9.46 5.03 7.40
C GLY A 153 -9.41 5.16 8.91
N ASN A 154 -8.83 6.25 9.45
CA ASN A 154 -8.83 6.52 10.89
C ASN A 154 -10.27 6.65 11.41
N ALA A 155 -11.12 7.38 10.71
CA ALA A 155 -12.51 7.62 11.11
C ALA A 155 -13.36 6.34 11.20
N VAL A 156 -12.99 5.28 10.50
CA VAL A 156 -13.76 4.01 10.49
C VAL A 156 -13.01 2.83 11.16
N SER A 157 -11.73 3.02 11.55
CA SER A 157 -10.95 1.95 12.17
C SER A 157 -11.23 1.84 13.69
N PRO A 158 -11.20 0.63 14.27
CA PRO A 158 -10.96 -0.68 13.63
C PRO A 158 -12.23 -1.35 13.09
N GLY A 159 -13.43 -0.80 13.34
CA GLY A 159 -14.73 -1.43 13.10
C GLY A 159 -14.96 -1.84 11.65
N HIS A 160 -14.55 -1.00 10.70
CA HIS A 160 -14.66 -1.25 9.28
C HIS A 160 -13.94 -2.55 8.84
N TYR A 161 -12.69 -2.70 9.25
CA TYR A 161 -11.91 -3.90 8.93
C TYR A 161 -12.46 -5.14 9.66
N ALA A 162 -12.89 -5.00 10.91
CA ALA A 162 -13.50 -6.07 11.70
C ALA A 162 -14.81 -6.57 11.08
N ARG A 163 -15.55 -5.70 10.39
CA ARG A 163 -16.75 -6.05 9.62
C ARG A 163 -16.46 -6.83 8.34
N GLY A 164 -15.21 -6.90 7.91
CA GLY A 164 -14.81 -7.62 6.72
C GLY A 164 -14.57 -6.73 5.50
N TRP A 165 -14.52 -5.40 5.64
CA TRP A 165 -14.15 -4.50 4.55
C TRP A 165 -12.63 -4.45 4.37
N HIS A 166 -12.15 -4.61 3.14
CA HIS A 166 -10.73 -4.41 2.80
C HIS A 166 -10.44 -2.92 2.68
N ILE A 167 -9.93 -2.34 3.77
CA ILE A 167 -9.83 -0.89 3.98
C ILE A 167 -9.03 -0.16 2.90
N THR A 168 -7.97 -0.77 2.33
CA THR A 168 -7.22 -0.18 1.20
C THR A 168 -8.11 0.03 -0.01
N ALA A 169 -8.94 -0.95 -0.35
CA ALA A 169 -9.81 -0.86 -1.51
C ALA A 169 -10.97 0.12 -1.29
N THR A 170 -11.55 0.14 -0.09
CA THR A 170 -12.70 1.00 0.21
C THR A 170 -12.33 2.46 0.49
N CYS A 171 -11.18 2.73 1.11
CA CYS A 171 -10.71 4.10 1.37
C CYS A 171 -9.86 4.65 0.23
N GLY A 172 -9.06 3.80 -0.44
CA GLY A 172 -8.16 4.22 -1.52
C GLY A 172 -8.85 4.88 -2.71
N VAL A 173 -10.12 4.53 -2.98
CA VAL A 173 -10.89 5.19 -4.04
C VAL A 173 -11.09 6.68 -3.78
N PHE A 174 -11.23 7.09 -2.50
CA PHE A 174 -11.33 8.51 -2.12
C PHE A 174 -9.98 9.19 -2.22
N GLY A 175 -8.87 8.50 -1.83
CA GLY A 175 -7.51 9.00 -2.00
C GLY A 175 -7.18 9.28 -3.46
N ALA A 176 -7.45 8.32 -4.35
CA ALA A 176 -7.27 8.47 -5.79
C ALA A 176 -8.17 9.57 -6.39
N ALA A 177 -9.42 9.71 -5.90
CA ALA A 177 -10.34 10.78 -6.33
C ALA A 177 -9.85 12.17 -5.88
N ALA A 178 -9.38 12.30 -4.62
CA ALA A 178 -8.80 13.52 -4.08
C ALA A 178 -7.57 13.96 -4.87
N ALA A 179 -6.62 13.04 -5.05
CA ALA A 179 -5.39 13.30 -5.77
C ALA A 179 -5.66 13.71 -7.23
N SER A 180 -6.50 12.96 -7.93
CA SER A 180 -6.89 13.27 -9.31
C SER A 180 -7.64 14.59 -9.40
N GLY A 181 -8.55 14.88 -8.47
CA GLY A 181 -9.29 16.14 -8.39
C GLY A 181 -8.36 17.34 -8.18
N ARG A 182 -7.40 17.23 -7.26
CA ARG A 182 -6.37 18.25 -7.03
C ARG A 182 -5.55 18.50 -8.29
N ALA A 183 -5.06 17.44 -8.93
CA ALA A 183 -4.24 17.54 -10.15
C ALA A 183 -5.03 18.13 -11.33
N LEU A 184 -6.34 17.88 -11.41
CA LEU A 184 -7.23 18.50 -12.40
C LEU A 184 -7.60 19.94 -12.08
N GLY A 185 -7.24 20.47 -10.90
CA GLY A 185 -7.57 21.84 -10.47
C GLY A 185 -9.05 22.02 -10.12
N LEU A 186 -9.70 20.97 -9.59
CA LEU A 186 -11.08 21.06 -9.15
C LEU A 186 -11.22 21.95 -7.90
N ASP A 187 -12.26 22.76 -7.85
CA ASP A 187 -12.65 23.49 -6.64
C ASP A 187 -13.20 22.55 -5.55
N ALA A 188 -13.39 23.07 -4.35
CA ALA A 188 -13.85 22.29 -3.21
C ALA A 188 -15.20 21.60 -3.45
N LEU A 189 -16.13 22.25 -4.15
CA LEU A 189 -17.43 21.68 -4.48
C LEU A 189 -17.27 20.44 -5.37
N ARG A 190 -16.44 20.55 -6.39
CA ARG A 190 -16.20 19.43 -7.33
C ARG A 190 -15.36 18.32 -6.72
N VAL A 191 -14.43 18.62 -5.82
CA VAL A 191 -13.71 17.59 -5.03
C VAL A 191 -14.71 16.81 -4.15
N ARG A 192 -15.67 17.51 -3.51
CA ARG A 192 -16.74 16.86 -2.76
C ARG A 192 -17.64 16.00 -3.67
N ASP A 193 -17.98 16.48 -4.86
CA ASP A 193 -18.73 15.70 -5.85
C ASP A 193 -17.97 14.44 -6.24
N ALA A 194 -16.63 14.53 -6.43
CA ALA A 194 -15.77 13.37 -6.69
C ALA A 194 -15.80 12.36 -5.53
N PHE A 195 -15.86 12.83 -4.27
CA PHE A 195 -16.05 11.93 -3.12
C PHE A 195 -17.40 11.20 -3.18
N GLY A 196 -18.45 11.87 -3.66
CA GLY A 196 -19.74 11.23 -3.86
C GLY A 196 -19.71 10.10 -4.88
N HIS A 197 -19.00 10.30 -5.99
CA HIS A 197 -18.81 9.27 -7.00
C HIS A 197 -17.89 8.15 -6.52
N ALA A 198 -16.86 8.47 -5.72
CA ALA A 198 -15.97 7.49 -5.10
C ALA A 198 -16.74 6.62 -4.09
N ALA A 199 -17.60 7.22 -3.26
CA ALA A 199 -18.43 6.49 -2.30
C ALA A 199 -19.33 5.43 -2.97
N ALA A 200 -19.89 5.75 -4.13
CA ALA A 200 -20.72 4.82 -4.91
C ALA A 200 -19.92 3.61 -5.48
N GLN A 201 -18.60 3.66 -5.43
CA GLN A 201 -17.70 2.64 -5.98
C GLN A 201 -16.76 2.04 -4.92
N ALA A 202 -16.88 2.45 -3.66
CA ALA A 202 -16.07 1.95 -2.56
C ALA A 202 -16.44 0.50 -2.26
N CYS A 203 -15.57 -0.44 -2.63
CA CYS A 203 -15.79 -1.88 -2.46
C CYS A 203 -14.48 -2.63 -2.24
N GLY A 204 -14.57 -3.80 -1.61
CA GLY A 204 -13.46 -4.70 -1.31
C GLY A 204 -13.71 -5.46 -0.01
N LEU A 205 -13.37 -6.74 0.02
CA LEU A 205 -13.64 -7.63 1.14
C LEU A 205 -12.36 -8.22 1.70
N VAL A 206 -12.28 -8.37 3.01
CA VAL A 206 -11.19 -9.10 3.71
C VAL A 206 -11.15 -10.57 3.28
N GLU A 207 -12.29 -11.15 2.90
CA GLU A 207 -12.36 -12.51 2.36
C GLU A 207 -11.51 -12.71 1.09
N ALA A 208 -11.20 -11.63 0.36
CA ALA A 208 -10.35 -11.67 -0.83
C ALA A 208 -8.84 -11.81 -0.51
N LEU A 209 -8.43 -11.69 0.77
CA LEU A 209 -7.01 -11.79 1.16
C LEU A 209 -6.42 -13.15 0.77
N GLY A 210 -5.19 -13.12 0.24
CA GLY A 210 -4.51 -14.32 -0.27
C GLY A 210 -4.93 -14.73 -1.69
N THR A 211 -5.82 -13.98 -2.34
CA THR A 211 -6.24 -14.22 -3.73
C THR A 211 -5.95 -13.01 -4.62
N PRO A 212 -5.93 -13.16 -5.96
CA PRO A 212 -5.82 -12.02 -6.89
C PRO A 212 -6.94 -10.97 -6.73
N ALA A 213 -8.10 -11.35 -6.18
CA ALA A 213 -9.22 -10.45 -5.95
C ALA A 213 -8.89 -9.32 -4.97
N LYS A 214 -7.94 -9.53 -4.03
CA LYS A 214 -7.42 -8.45 -3.17
C LYS A 214 -6.86 -7.30 -4.00
N SER A 215 -5.91 -7.60 -4.88
CA SER A 215 -5.24 -6.60 -5.72
C SER A 215 -6.15 -6.06 -6.82
N PHE A 216 -7.13 -6.85 -7.30
CA PHE A 216 -8.20 -6.36 -8.15
C PHE A 216 -8.96 -5.21 -7.49
N GLY A 217 -9.31 -5.33 -6.19
CA GLY A 217 -9.94 -4.27 -5.41
C GLY A 217 -9.09 -2.99 -5.33
N VAL A 218 -7.77 -3.14 -5.12
CA VAL A 218 -6.84 -2.00 -5.09
C VAL A 218 -6.70 -1.34 -6.47
N GLY A 219 -6.62 -2.13 -7.54
CA GLY A 219 -6.65 -1.63 -8.92
C GLY A 219 -7.92 -0.85 -9.23
N ASN A 220 -9.08 -1.36 -8.78
CA ASN A 220 -10.35 -0.65 -8.91
C ASN A 220 -10.35 0.69 -8.18
N SER A 221 -9.73 0.78 -7.00
CA SER A 221 -9.66 2.05 -6.25
C SER A 221 -8.95 3.13 -7.04
N ALA A 222 -7.79 2.81 -7.64
CA ALA A 222 -7.04 3.75 -8.47
C ALA A 222 -7.86 4.19 -9.70
N ARG A 223 -8.39 3.22 -10.46
CA ARG A 223 -9.20 3.48 -11.65
C ARG A 223 -10.46 4.27 -11.34
N ASN A 224 -11.22 3.85 -10.35
CA ASN A 224 -12.52 4.42 -10.02
C ASN A 224 -12.38 5.80 -9.39
N GLY A 225 -11.31 6.05 -8.61
CA GLY A 225 -11.01 7.38 -8.10
C GLY A 225 -10.68 8.37 -9.22
N LEU A 226 -9.85 7.95 -10.18
CA LEU A 226 -9.56 8.74 -11.37
C LEU A 226 -10.84 9.08 -12.14
N ILE A 227 -11.70 8.08 -12.41
CA ILE A 227 -12.99 8.29 -13.10
C ILE A 227 -13.91 9.21 -12.29
N SER A 228 -13.94 9.10 -10.96
CA SER A 228 -14.75 9.96 -10.09
C SER A 228 -14.37 11.42 -10.21
N ALA A 229 -13.06 11.73 -10.27
CA ALA A 229 -12.60 13.10 -10.49
C ALA A 229 -12.99 13.64 -11.88
N PHE A 230 -12.92 12.81 -12.93
CA PHE A 230 -13.37 13.19 -14.27
C PHE A 230 -14.89 13.40 -14.33
N ALA A 231 -15.69 12.57 -13.65
CA ALA A 231 -17.14 12.76 -13.58
C ALA A 231 -17.50 14.12 -12.95
N ALA A 232 -16.87 14.45 -11.82
CA ALA A 232 -17.05 15.75 -11.16
C ALA A 232 -16.58 16.92 -12.05
N ARG A 233 -15.43 16.78 -12.72
CA ARG A 233 -14.91 17.76 -13.69
C ARG A 233 -15.92 18.08 -14.80
N ASN A 234 -16.62 17.05 -15.28
CA ASN A 234 -17.61 17.18 -16.35
C ASN A 234 -19.00 17.59 -15.83
N GLY A 235 -19.13 17.96 -14.56
CA GLY A 235 -20.35 18.51 -13.99
C GLY A 235 -21.33 17.49 -13.40
N ALA A 236 -20.95 16.22 -13.32
CA ALA A 236 -21.73 15.26 -12.54
C ALA A 236 -21.61 15.63 -11.05
N TYR A 237 -22.74 15.95 -10.43
CA TYR A 237 -22.79 16.33 -9.01
C TYR A 237 -23.00 15.10 -8.13
N GLY A 238 -22.47 15.19 -6.90
CA GLY A 238 -22.62 14.17 -5.86
C GLY A 238 -23.52 14.64 -4.70
N PRO A 239 -23.74 13.77 -3.68
CA PRO A 239 -24.46 14.16 -2.48
C PRO A 239 -23.67 15.21 -1.67
N ALA A 240 -24.38 16.05 -0.91
CA ALA A 240 -23.77 17.11 -0.12
C ALA A 240 -22.85 16.59 1.01
N ARG A 241 -23.11 15.41 1.54
CA ARG A 241 -22.36 14.81 2.66
C ARG A 241 -22.01 13.34 2.36
N PRO A 242 -21.13 13.07 1.37
CA PRO A 242 -20.84 11.70 0.94
C PRO A 242 -20.14 10.86 2.01
N LEU A 243 -19.34 11.48 2.89
CA LEU A 243 -18.59 10.79 3.94
C LEU A 243 -19.41 10.75 5.25
N ASP A 244 -19.75 11.92 5.81
CA ASP A 244 -20.28 12.12 7.15
C ASP A 244 -21.82 12.30 7.20
N GLY A 245 -22.54 12.11 6.10
CA GLY A 245 -24.01 12.13 6.06
C GLY A 245 -24.62 10.96 6.83
N GLU A 246 -25.89 11.05 7.21
CA GLU A 246 -26.64 9.99 7.90
C GLU A 246 -26.51 8.63 7.20
N ARG A 247 -26.52 8.64 5.85
CA ARG A 247 -26.32 7.48 4.99
C ARG A 247 -25.03 7.60 4.17
N GLY A 248 -24.03 8.32 4.71
CA GLY A 248 -22.71 8.48 4.12
C GLY A 248 -21.82 7.28 4.39
N PHE A 249 -20.64 7.28 3.75
CA PHE A 249 -19.70 6.15 3.79
C PHE A 249 -19.36 5.70 5.22
N LEU A 250 -19.06 6.64 6.13
CA LEU A 250 -18.66 6.31 7.51
C LEU A 250 -19.74 5.51 8.24
N ASN A 251 -20.98 6.05 8.24
CA ASN A 251 -22.10 5.46 8.97
C ASN A 251 -22.59 4.12 8.38
N LEU A 252 -22.42 3.91 7.07
CA LEU A 252 -22.80 2.64 6.44
C LEU A 252 -21.78 1.54 6.66
N THR A 253 -20.51 1.88 6.86
CA THR A 253 -19.42 0.90 6.83
C THR A 253 -18.78 0.65 8.20
N CYS A 254 -19.15 1.43 9.22
CA CYS A 254 -18.67 1.30 10.60
C CYS A 254 -19.82 1.56 11.58
N ASP A 255 -19.85 0.79 12.69
CA ASP A 255 -20.90 0.96 13.73
C ASP A 255 -20.61 2.14 14.67
N ASP A 256 -19.32 2.46 14.86
CA ASP A 256 -18.86 3.55 15.73
C ASP A 256 -17.83 4.42 14.97
N PRO A 257 -18.28 5.18 13.96
CA PRO A 257 -17.39 6.05 13.19
C PRO A 257 -17.01 7.30 13.98
N ARG A 258 -15.83 7.85 13.72
CA ARG A 258 -15.32 9.09 14.31
C ARG A 258 -15.16 10.17 13.23
N PRO A 259 -16.24 10.89 12.86
CA PRO A 259 -16.20 11.89 11.78
C PRO A 259 -15.21 13.04 12.04
N GLU A 260 -14.87 13.34 13.30
CA GLU A 260 -13.87 14.33 13.70
C GLU A 260 -12.47 13.99 13.16
N ASP A 261 -12.11 12.71 13.04
CA ASP A 261 -10.81 12.25 12.52
C ASP A 261 -10.60 12.66 11.05
N LEU A 262 -11.67 12.96 10.31
CA LEU A 262 -11.54 13.50 8.96
C LEU A 262 -10.83 14.86 8.92
N THR A 263 -10.94 15.66 9.99
CA THR A 263 -10.55 17.07 9.92
C THR A 263 -9.72 17.58 11.09
N VAL A 264 -9.51 16.79 12.14
CA VAL A 264 -8.69 17.19 13.26
C VAL A 264 -7.22 17.33 12.83
N GLY A 265 -6.57 18.45 13.14
CA GLY A 265 -5.17 18.69 12.80
C GLY A 265 -4.85 18.70 11.29
N LEU A 266 -5.82 19.07 10.41
CA LEU A 266 -5.55 19.22 8.98
C LEU A 266 -4.44 20.25 8.74
N GLY A 267 -3.38 19.84 8.01
CA GLY A 267 -2.22 20.67 7.72
C GLY A 267 -1.19 20.75 8.85
N GLU A 268 -1.48 20.19 10.03
CA GLU A 268 -0.58 20.13 11.18
C GLU A 268 -0.01 18.73 11.41
N THR A 269 -0.91 17.73 11.42
CA THR A 269 -0.57 16.31 11.48
C THR A 269 -0.74 15.67 10.10
N TRP A 270 0.26 14.90 9.67
CA TRP A 270 0.29 14.29 8.34
C TRP A 270 0.32 12.77 8.42
N GLU A 271 -0.68 12.14 7.80
CA GLU A 271 -0.81 10.68 7.82
C GLU A 271 0.29 10.00 6.98
N VAL A 272 0.73 10.62 5.88
CA VAL A 272 1.83 10.10 5.07
C VAL A 272 3.13 9.97 5.88
N ALA A 273 3.36 10.84 6.87
CA ALA A 273 4.54 10.79 7.74
C ALA A 273 4.51 9.62 8.73
N LYS A 274 3.38 8.91 8.85
CA LYS A 274 3.22 7.72 9.70
C LYS A 274 3.41 6.42 8.91
N ASN A 275 3.62 6.52 7.61
CA ASN A 275 3.73 5.36 6.70
C ASN A 275 4.92 4.48 7.06
N THR A 276 4.82 3.19 6.77
CA THR A 276 5.87 2.18 7.01
C THR A 276 6.08 1.35 5.76
N TYR A 277 7.29 0.78 5.61
CA TYR A 277 7.67 0.03 4.42
C TYR A 277 8.09 -1.37 4.79
N LYS A 278 7.53 -2.36 4.10
CA LYS A 278 7.82 -3.75 4.35
C LYS A 278 9.19 -4.14 3.79
N PRO A 279 10.09 -4.72 4.62
CA PRO A 279 11.34 -5.31 4.15
C PRO A 279 11.14 -6.70 3.52
N TYR A 280 10.02 -7.36 3.83
CA TYR A 280 9.70 -8.73 3.41
C TYR A 280 8.31 -8.81 2.75
N PRO A 281 8.12 -9.66 1.72
CA PRO A 281 6.84 -9.84 1.02
C PRO A 281 5.90 -10.77 1.80
N SER A 282 5.54 -10.37 3.03
CA SER A 282 4.71 -11.17 3.94
C SER A 282 3.85 -10.28 4.83
N GLY A 283 2.94 -10.89 5.58
CA GLY A 283 2.12 -10.17 6.57
C GLY A 283 2.99 -9.49 7.62
N VAL A 284 2.69 -8.24 7.97
CA VAL A 284 3.53 -7.42 8.88
C VAL A 284 3.79 -8.08 10.23
N VAL A 285 2.85 -8.88 10.75
CA VAL A 285 3.00 -9.62 12.01
C VAL A 285 4.11 -10.68 11.94
N LEU A 286 4.56 -11.07 10.73
CA LEU A 286 5.67 -12.02 10.52
C LEU A 286 7.05 -11.35 10.48
N HIS A 287 7.12 -10.05 10.33
CA HIS A 287 8.41 -9.34 10.18
C HIS A 287 9.32 -9.54 11.40
N PRO A 288 8.86 -9.40 12.67
CA PRO A 288 9.72 -9.64 13.83
C PRO A 288 10.19 -11.11 13.91
N VAL A 289 9.37 -12.06 13.45
CA VAL A 289 9.75 -13.48 13.36
C VAL A 289 10.84 -13.68 12.32
N THR A 290 10.73 -13.00 11.17
CA THR A 290 11.73 -13.03 10.10
C THR A 290 13.06 -12.48 10.59
N ASP A 291 13.05 -11.30 11.22
CA ASP A 291 14.25 -10.66 11.77
C ASP A 291 14.95 -11.58 12.78
N ALA A 292 14.19 -12.17 13.71
CA ALA A 292 14.73 -13.10 14.70
C ALA A 292 15.37 -14.33 14.05
N CYS A 293 14.72 -14.94 13.05
CA CYS A 293 15.25 -16.09 12.34
C CYS A 293 16.53 -15.76 11.56
N LEU A 294 16.58 -14.60 10.89
CA LEU A 294 17.79 -14.16 10.18
C LEU A 294 18.95 -13.89 11.13
N ALA A 295 18.69 -13.28 12.30
CA ALA A 295 19.70 -13.07 13.33
C ALA A 295 20.23 -14.40 13.89
N LEU A 296 19.35 -15.35 14.22
CA LEU A 296 19.73 -16.70 14.68
C LEU A 296 20.54 -17.46 13.63
N ARG A 297 20.16 -17.33 12.35
CA ARG A 297 20.85 -17.94 11.21
C ARG A 297 22.30 -17.42 11.06
N ALA A 298 22.49 -16.13 11.32
CA ALA A 298 23.80 -15.47 11.22
C ALA A 298 24.72 -15.74 12.43
N ALA A 299 24.20 -16.35 13.50
CA ALA A 299 24.96 -16.60 14.71
C ALA A 299 26.08 -17.64 14.48
N PRO A 300 27.27 -17.48 15.10
CA PRO A 300 28.35 -18.45 14.99
C PRO A 300 27.93 -19.85 15.45
N GLY A 301 28.28 -20.86 14.67
CA GLY A 301 27.98 -22.26 14.99
C GLY A 301 26.52 -22.67 14.77
N PHE A 302 25.75 -21.89 14.02
CA PHE A 302 24.41 -22.27 13.60
C PHE A 302 24.47 -23.47 12.65
N ASP A 303 23.67 -24.50 12.96
CA ASP A 303 23.46 -25.65 12.12
C ASP A 303 21.97 -25.98 12.04
N VAL A 304 21.36 -25.72 10.89
CA VAL A 304 19.92 -25.95 10.65
C VAL A 304 19.56 -27.44 10.79
N SER A 305 20.48 -28.35 10.46
CA SER A 305 20.24 -29.80 10.52
C SER A 305 20.09 -30.31 11.95
N ALA A 306 20.76 -29.66 12.90
CA ALA A 306 20.72 -30.02 14.33
C ALA A 306 19.51 -29.47 15.08
N ILE A 307 18.64 -28.66 14.45
CA ILE A 307 17.42 -28.13 15.08
C ILE A 307 16.43 -29.27 15.34
N ALA A 308 16.02 -29.44 16.60
CA ALA A 308 14.99 -30.40 17.04
C ALA A 308 13.59 -29.77 17.09
N GLU A 309 13.49 -28.52 17.58
CA GLU A 309 12.23 -27.80 17.74
C GLU A 309 12.45 -26.30 17.58
N ILE A 310 11.45 -25.60 17.07
CA ILE A 310 11.41 -24.13 16.91
C ILE A 310 10.16 -23.62 17.61
N VAL A 311 10.31 -22.71 18.56
CA VAL A 311 9.20 -22.06 19.26
C VAL A 311 9.14 -20.60 18.85
N VAL A 312 7.99 -20.17 18.33
CA VAL A 312 7.67 -18.78 18.01
C VAL A 312 6.66 -18.26 19.02
N ARG A 313 7.04 -17.27 19.80
CA ARG A 313 6.16 -16.62 20.79
C ARG A 313 5.93 -15.17 20.41
N GLY A 314 4.68 -14.73 20.47
CA GLY A 314 4.29 -13.34 20.15
C GLY A 314 2.86 -13.02 20.54
N HIS A 315 2.42 -11.81 20.21
CA HIS A 315 1.04 -11.40 20.44
C HIS A 315 0.05 -12.40 19.83
N PRO A 316 -1.14 -12.67 20.44
CA PRO A 316 -2.13 -13.63 19.93
C PRO A 316 -2.52 -13.42 18.45
N LEU A 317 -2.49 -12.19 17.95
CA LEU A 317 -2.75 -11.90 16.53
C LEU A 317 -1.73 -12.56 15.58
N LEU A 318 -0.48 -12.77 16.03
CA LEU A 318 0.51 -13.49 15.23
C LEU A 318 0.03 -14.89 14.92
N ARG A 319 -0.34 -15.66 15.94
CA ARG A 319 -0.85 -17.03 15.76
C ARG A 319 -2.18 -17.04 15.02
N GLN A 320 -3.15 -16.20 15.42
CA GLN A 320 -4.48 -16.15 14.79
C GLN A 320 -4.40 -15.93 13.27
N ARG A 321 -3.46 -15.11 12.80
CA ARG A 321 -3.33 -14.75 11.38
C ARG A 321 -2.41 -15.69 10.61
N THR A 322 -1.43 -16.34 11.26
CA THR A 322 -0.32 -16.96 10.54
C THR A 322 0.00 -18.40 10.95
N ASP A 323 -0.76 -19.00 11.86
CA ASP A 323 -0.63 -20.43 12.23
C ASP A 323 -1.19 -21.32 11.10
N ARG A 324 -0.43 -21.41 10.01
CA ARG A 324 -0.77 -22.15 8.78
C ARG A 324 0.37 -23.12 8.44
N PRO A 325 0.43 -24.29 9.07
CA PRO A 325 1.51 -25.27 8.85
C PRO A 325 1.46 -25.90 7.44
N ASN A 326 0.25 -26.06 6.88
CA ASN A 326 0.00 -26.75 5.62
C ASN A 326 -0.29 -25.75 4.50
N VAL A 327 0.75 -25.16 3.93
CA VAL A 327 0.64 -24.28 2.77
C VAL A 327 1.19 -24.97 1.53
N SER A 328 0.57 -24.73 0.37
CA SER A 328 0.85 -25.36 -0.89
C SER A 328 1.27 -24.38 -2.00
N THR A 329 0.98 -23.11 -1.82
CA THR A 329 1.29 -22.04 -2.79
C THR A 329 2.11 -20.93 -2.16
N GLY A 330 2.83 -20.17 -3.00
CA GLY A 330 3.59 -19.00 -2.54
C GLY A 330 2.70 -17.96 -1.86
N ARG A 331 1.47 -17.77 -2.32
CA ARG A 331 0.50 -16.84 -1.73
C ARG A 331 0.08 -17.24 -0.31
N GLU A 332 -0.23 -18.51 -0.10
CA GLU A 332 -0.54 -19.03 1.23
C GLU A 332 0.66 -18.89 2.17
N ALA A 333 1.88 -19.08 1.64
CA ALA A 333 3.10 -19.01 2.41
C ALA A 333 3.41 -17.60 2.94
N GLN A 334 3.00 -16.53 2.23
CA GLN A 334 3.18 -15.14 2.67
C GLN A 334 2.46 -14.81 4.00
N VAL A 335 1.55 -15.65 4.43
CA VAL A 335 0.81 -15.54 5.70
C VAL A 335 0.98 -16.78 6.57
N SER A 336 2.11 -17.49 6.44
CA SER A 336 2.46 -18.67 7.25
C SER A 336 3.72 -18.44 8.07
N ALA A 337 3.59 -18.41 9.40
CA ALA A 337 4.75 -18.36 10.30
C ALA A 337 5.66 -19.58 10.13
N HIS A 338 5.09 -20.75 9.94
CA HIS A 338 5.84 -22.00 9.74
C HIS A 338 6.74 -21.92 8.49
N HIS A 339 6.20 -21.41 7.37
CA HIS A 339 6.99 -21.27 6.15
C HIS A 339 8.05 -20.18 6.28
N THR A 340 7.67 -19.01 6.80
CA THR A 340 8.57 -17.88 7.02
C THR A 340 9.79 -18.26 7.85
N VAL A 341 9.56 -18.95 8.98
CA VAL A 341 10.62 -19.47 9.86
C VAL A 341 11.52 -20.43 9.10
N ALA A 342 10.92 -21.42 8.43
CA ALA A 342 11.68 -22.44 7.72
C ALA A 342 12.55 -21.82 6.59
N ALA A 343 12.00 -20.91 5.81
CA ALA A 343 12.69 -20.22 4.72
C ALA A 343 13.83 -19.34 5.26
N ALA A 344 13.58 -18.51 6.26
CA ALA A 344 14.58 -17.62 6.84
C ALA A 344 15.75 -18.41 7.46
N LEU A 345 15.50 -19.51 8.16
CA LEU A 345 16.53 -20.35 8.77
C LEU A 345 17.31 -21.19 7.76
N LEU A 346 16.66 -21.72 6.72
CA LEU A 346 17.30 -22.58 5.72
C LEU A 346 18.07 -21.76 4.69
N ASP A 347 17.45 -20.71 4.14
CA ASP A 347 18.00 -19.92 3.04
C ASP A 347 18.83 -18.72 3.52
N GLY A 348 18.61 -18.23 4.75
CA GLY A 348 19.19 -16.98 5.24
C GLY A 348 18.61 -15.74 4.55
N ALA A 349 17.41 -15.87 3.99
CA ALA A 349 16.72 -14.83 3.25
C ALA A 349 15.19 -14.99 3.39
N ALA A 350 14.43 -13.91 3.17
CA ALA A 350 12.99 -13.90 3.18
C ALA A 350 12.42 -12.94 2.09
N GLY A 351 13.02 -12.99 0.89
CA GLY A 351 12.57 -12.25 -0.28
C GLY A 351 11.54 -13.03 -1.11
N LEU A 352 11.15 -12.50 -2.28
CA LEU A 352 10.16 -13.12 -3.16
C LEU A 352 10.52 -14.56 -3.57
N ALA A 353 11.82 -14.86 -3.75
CA ALA A 353 12.30 -16.19 -4.12
C ALA A 353 11.91 -17.26 -3.10
N GLN A 354 11.80 -16.91 -1.81
CA GLN A 354 11.42 -17.79 -0.73
C GLN A 354 9.94 -18.14 -0.70
N TYR A 355 9.10 -17.32 -1.36
CA TYR A 355 7.64 -17.49 -1.41
C TYR A 355 7.13 -17.95 -2.78
N THR A 356 7.99 -18.61 -3.58
CA THR A 356 7.55 -19.30 -4.81
C THR A 356 6.87 -20.63 -4.48
N THR A 357 5.90 -21.06 -5.28
CA THR A 357 5.23 -22.36 -5.07
C THR A 357 6.23 -23.52 -5.12
N ALA A 358 7.23 -23.46 -5.99
CA ALA A 358 8.29 -24.48 -6.03
C ALA A 358 9.06 -24.56 -4.71
N ARG A 359 9.40 -23.40 -4.10
CA ARG A 359 10.12 -23.35 -2.83
C ARG A 359 9.25 -23.83 -1.66
N VAL A 360 7.95 -23.50 -1.67
CA VAL A 360 6.96 -23.98 -0.67
C VAL A 360 6.86 -25.50 -0.65
N CYS A 361 6.98 -26.14 -1.82
CA CYS A 361 6.89 -27.59 -1.98
C CYS A 361 8.22 -28.32 -1.73
N ASP A 362 9.31 -27.60 -1.43
CA ASP A 362 10.63 -28.21 -1.16
C ASP A 362 10.58 -29.10 0.10
N PRO A 363 11.03 -30.38 0.01
CA PRO A 363 10.97 -31.31 1.14
C PRO A 363 11.78 -30.86 2.37
N ALA A 364 12.92 -30.15 2.18
CA ALA A 364 13.71 -29.64 3.29
C ALA A 364 12.98 -28.55 4.08
N LEU A 365 12.29 -27.64 3.36
CA LEU A 365 11.42 -26.63 3.98
C LEU A 365 10.24 -27.27 4.70
N GLN A 366 9.61 -28.27 4.09
CA GLN A 366 8.48 -29.00 4.72
C GLN A 366 8.91 -29.70 6.02
N ALA A 367 10.07 -30.34 6.01
CA ALA A 367 10.63 -30.99 7.21
C ALA A 367 10.91 -29.98 8.34
N LEU A 368 11.39 -28.77 8.00
CA LEU A 368 11.69 -27.75 9.00
C LEU A 368 10.40 -27.08 9.50
N ARG A 369 9.40 -26.82 8.61
CA ARG A 369 8.06 -26.33 9.00
C ARG A 369 7.40 -27.18 10.06
N ALA A 370 7.54 -28.52 9.96
CA ALA A 370 6.94 -29.46 10.92
C ALA A 370 7.52 -29.33 12.34
N LYS A 371 8.66 -28.67 12.51
CA LYS A 371 9.31 -28.45 13.83
C LYS A 371 8.85 -27.15 14.51
N VAL A 372 8.06 -26.31 13.81
CA VAL A 372 7.62 -25.01 14.33
C VAL A 372 6.37 -25.15 15.18
N ARG A 373 6.41 -24.56 16.37
CA ARG A 373 5.29 -24.43 17.30
C ARG A 373 5.10 -22.96 17.67
N MET A 374 3.84 -22.52 17.75
CA MET A 374 3.51 -21.16 18.11
C MET A 374 2.93 -21.04 19.51
N GLU A 375 3.28 -19.99 20.23
CA GLU A 375 2.81 -19.66 21.58
C GLU A 375 2.30 -18.22 21.64
N ASP A 376 1.20 -18.01 22.35
CA ASP A 376 0.63 -16.69 22.60
C ASP A 376 1.25 -16.03 23.83
N ASP A 377 1.53 -14.74 23.73
CA ASP A 377 1.89 -13.87 24.85
C ASP A 377 1.17 -12.52 24.67
N ALA A 378 0.04 -12.36 25.37
CA ALA A 378 -0.79 -11.15 25.27
C ALA A 378 -0.12 -9.87 25.86
N ALA A 379 1.00 -10.01 26.56
CA ALA A 379 1.76 -8.88 27.06
C ALA A 379 2.77 -8.32 26.02
N MET A 380 2.97 -9.04 24.90
CA MET A 380 3.86 -8.60 23.83
C MET A 380 3.14 -7.62 22.90
N GLU A 381 3.90 -6.67 22.35
CA GLU A 381 3.43 -5.81 21.27
C GLU A 381 3.26 -6.60 19.96
N VAL A 382 2.36 -6.13 19.08
CA VAL A 382 2.05 -6.81 17.80
C VAL A 382 3.27 -6.86 16.87
N GLU A 383 4.18 -5.89 16.97
CA GLU A 383 5.42 -5.79 16.18
C GLU A 383 6.63 -6.49 16.81
N ALA A 384 6.42 -7.26 17.88
CA ALA A 384 7.46 -7.99 18.60
C ALA A 384 7.31 -9.51 18.45
N ALA A 385 8.43 -10.24 18.51
CA ALA A 385 8.45 -11.70 18.56
C ALA A 385 9.67 -12.23 19.32
N VAL A 386 9.54 -13.45 19.84
CA VAL A 386 10.63 -14.24 20.38
C VAL A 386 10.70 -15.56 19.62
N VAL A 387 11.87 -15.89 19.10
CA VAL A 387 12.14 -17.17 18.44
C VAL A 387 13.18 -17.94 19.21
N SER A 388 12.87 -19.17 19.62
CA SER A 388 13.77 -20.08 20.34
C SER A 388 14.03 -21.33 19.50
N LEU A 389 15.30 -21.65 19.29
CA LEU A 389 15.76 -22.87 18.63
C LEU A 389 16.27 -23.85 19.69
N ARG A 390 15.67 -25.03 19.77
CA ARG A 390 16.17 -26.14 20.58
C ARG A 390 16.89 -27.13 19.67
N PHE A 391 18.14 -27.39 19.95
CA PHE A 391 19.01 -28.31 19.19
C PHE A 391 18.93 -29.74 19.74
N ALA A 392 19.35 -30.72 18.93
CA ALA A 392 19.36 -32.14 19.31
C ALA A 392 20.29 -32.45 20.50
N ASP A 393 21.32 -31.65 20.72
CA ASP A 393 22.24 -31.72 21.87
C ASP A 393 21.66 -31.14 23.17
N GLY A 394 20.43 -30.61 23.14
CA GLY A 394 19.74 -29.99 24.27
C GLY A 394 19.99 -28.50 24.46
N ARG A 395 20.92 -27.92 23.71
CA ARG A 395 21.18 -26.46 23.72
C ARG A 395 19.96 -25.70 23.18
N THR A 396 19.65 -24.57 23.82
CA THR A 396 18.61 -23.64 23.34
C THR A 396 19.24 -22.27 23.08
N VAL A 397 18.90 -21.67 21.95
CA VAL A 397 19.27 -20.30 21.59
C VAL A 397 18.03 -19.51 21.29
N THR A 398 17.94 -18.32 21.83
CA THR A 398 16.74 -17.45 21.73
C THR A 398 17.12 -16.08 21.20
N GLU A 399 16.31 -15.56 20.30
CA GLU A 399 16.39 -14.18 19.79
C GLU A 399 15.09 -13.45 20.11
N VAL A 400 15.22 -12.19 20.52
CA VAL A 400 14.11 -11.32 20.90
C VAL A 400 14.12 -10.10 20.00
N VAL A 401 13.05 -9.89 19.27
CA VAL A 401 12.84 -8.69 18.45
C VAL A 401 11.71 -7.87 19.06
N ALA A 402 12.05 -6.69 19.60
CA ALA A 402 11.07 -5.75 20.15
C ALA A 402 10.38 -4.93 19.06
N HIS A 403 11.14 -4.54 18.02
CA HIS A 403 10.66 -3.77 16.88
C HIS A 403 11.19 -4.37 15.59
N ALA A 404 10.28 -4.83 14.75
CA ALA A 404 10.62 -5.38 13.45
C ALA A 404 11.24 -4.32 12.53
N LEU A 405 12.15 -4.72 11.66
CA LEU A 405 12.65 -3.88 10.57
C LEU A 405 11.47 -3.40 9.71
N GLY A 406 11.49 -2.12 9.35
CA GLY A 406 10.41 -1.48 8.60
C GLY A 406 9.23 -1.02 9.45
N SER A 407 9.20 -1.28 10.76
CA SER A 407 8.20 -0.72 11.69
C SER A 407 8.51 0.74 12.05
N ARG A 408 7.59 1.39 12.76
CA ARG A 408 7.83 2.76 13.26
C ARG A 408 9.00 2.85 14.25
N GLY A 409 9.20 1.81 15.04
CA GLY A 409 10.30 1.72 15.99
C GLY A 409 11.66 1.47 15.35
N ARG A 410 11.67 0.89 14.11
CA ARG A 410 12.89 0.59 13.35
C ARG A 410 12.63 0.76 11.85
N PRO A 411 12.48 2.01 11.36
CA PRO A 411 12.13 2.29 9.97
C PRO A 411 13.24 1.89 8.99
N LEU A 412 12.86 1.57 7.74
CA LEU A 412 13.82 1.47 6.65
C LEU A 412 14.45 2.84 6.38
N SER A 413 15.76 2.86 6.09
CA SER A 413 16.45 4.05 5.61
C SER A 413 16.12 4.34 4.14
N ASP A 414 16.52 5.52 3.64
CA ASP A 414 16.43 5.84 2.21
C ASP A 414 17.23 4.85 1.37
N GLY A 415 18.44 4.50 1.81
CA GLY A 415 19.27 3.49 1.17
C GLY A 415 18.63 2.10 1.11
N ASP A 416 17.86 1.70 2.13
CA ASP A 416 17.12 0.43 2.12
C ASP A 416 16.02 0.43 1.05
N LEU A 417 15.30 1.55 0.88
CA LEU A 417 14.27 1.70 -0.15
C LEU A 417 14.86 1.72 -1.56
N GLU A 418 15.97 2.43 -1.76
CA GLU A 418 16.72 2.40 -3.02
C GLU A 418 17.23 1.00 -3.35
N HIS A 419 17.80 0.32 -2.34
CA HIS A 419 18.25 -1.07 -2.49
C HIS A 419 17.09 -2.00 -2.86
N LYS A 420 15.92 -1.85 -2.20
CA LYS A 420 14.71 -2.60 -2.53
C LYS A 420 14.31 -2.37 -3.99
N LEU A 421 14.33 -1.13 -4.47
CA LEU A 421 14.00 -0.81 -5.85
C LEU A 421 14.99 -1.46 -6.81
N ARG A 422 16.31 -1.33 -6.58
CA ARG A 422 17.36 -1.97 -7.42
C ARG A 422 17.23 -3.49 -7.44
N THR A 423 16.85 -4.10 -6.31
CA THR A 423 16.68 -5.55 -6.19
C THR A 423 15.45 -6.07 -6.95
N LEU A 424 14.36 -5.30 -6.96
CA LEU A 424 13.10 -5.74 -7.57
C LEU A 424 12.95 -5.32 -9.04
N ALA A 425 13.64 -4.27 -9.49
CA ALA A 425 13.58 -3.80 -10.87
C ALA A 425 13.94 -4.86 -11.92
N PRO A 426 14.91 -5.77 -11.71
CA PRO A 426 15.21 -6.84 -12.67
C PRO A 426 14.10 -7.88 -12.88
N LEU A 427 13.06 -7.88 -12.04
CA LEU A 427 11.87 -8.73 -12.23
C LEU A 427 10.93 -8.19 -13.30
N ALA A 428 11.14 -6.96 -13.76
CA ALA A 428 10.40 -6.30 -14.83
C ALA A 428 11.31 -6.08 -16.05
N GLU A 429 10.71 -5.78 -17.19
CA GLU A 429 11.46 -5.54 -18.43
C GLU A 429 11.92 -4.09 -18.54
N GLY A 430 13.19 -3.87 -18.92
CA GLY A 430 13.72 -2.62 -19.41
C GLY A 430 13.72 -1.43 -18.46
N CYS A 431 13.67 -1.66 -17.16
CA CYS A 431 13.68 -0.60 -16.16
C CYS A 431 15.08 -0.03 -15.92
N ALA A 432 15.18 1.28 -15.69
CA ALA A 432 16.42 2.00 -15.34
C ALA A 432 16.35 2.43 -13.86
N PRO A 433 16.65 1.55 -12.89
CA PRO A 433 16.39 1.81 -11.47
C PRO A 433 17.15 3.01 -10.92
N ASP A 434 18.42 3.23 -11.28
CA ASP A 434 19.18 4.37 -10.77
C ASP A 434 18.65 5.69 -11.32
N ALA A 435 18.34 5.76 -12.61
CA ALA A 435 17.74 6.96 -13.20
C ALA A 435 16.34 7.27 -12.63
N LEU A 436 15.57 6.22 -12.28
CA LEU A 436 14.28 6.39 -11.61
C LEU A 436 14.45 6.89 -10.17
N ILE A 437 15.41 6.36 -9.41
CA ILE A 437 15.74 6.82 -8.06
C ILE A 437 16.10 8.31 -8.08
N ASP A 438 17.02 8.70 -8.97
CA ASP A 438 17.42 10.09 -9.13
C ASP A 438 16.22 10.98 -9.48
N ALA A 439 15.38 10.55 -10.42
CA ALA A 439 14.19 11.29 -10.81
C ALA A 439 13.14 11.41 -9.68
N VAL A 440 12.97 10.39 -8.85
CA VAL A 440 12.06 10.45 -7.69
C VAL A 440 12.61 11.41 -6.63
N TRP A 441 13.91 11.37 -6.34
CA TRP A 441 14.51 12.32 -5.40
C TRP A 441 14.47 13.77 -5.89
N ALA A 442 14.63 13.99 -7.20
CA ALA A 442 14.54 15.30 -7.84
C ALA A 442 13.12 15.69 -8.28
N LEU A 443 12.09 14.98 -7.86
CA LEU A 443 10.72 15.13 -8.39
C LEU A 443 10.20 16.57 -8.31
N GLU A 444 10.50 17.29 -7.24
CA GLU A 444 10.10 18.70 -7.06
C GLU A 444 10.57 19.62 -8.18
N ASP A 445 11.71 19.30 -8.80
CA ASP A 445 12.36 20.10 -9.84
C ASP A 445 11.96 19.67 -11.25
N LEU A 446 11.24 18.55 -11.39
CA LEU A 446 10.80 18.06 -12.68
C LEU A 446 9.68 18.94 -13.26
N PRO A 447 9.85 19.49 -14.49
CA PRO A 447 8.78 20.23 -15.14
C PRO A 447 7.62 19.34 -15.59
N ASP A 448 7.82 18.02 -15.67
CA ASP A 448 6.88 17.02 -16.14
C ASP A 448 7.03 15.73 -15.32
N ALA A 449 6.07 15.46 -14.43
CA ALA A 449 6.06 14.26 -13.58
C ALA A 449 5.97 12.95 -14.40
N ALA A 450 5.43 12.98 -15.63
CA ALA A 450 5.41 11.81 -16.50
C ALA A 450 6.82 11.30 -16.87
N THR A 451 7.87 12.10 -16.62
CA THR A 451 9.27 11.68 -16.80
C THR A 451 9.62 10.45 -15.96
N LEU A 452 9.03 10.28 -14.78
CA LEU A 452 9.22 9.08 -13.94
C LEU A 452 8.93 7.80 -14.74
N LEU A 453 7.88 7.80 -15.55
CA LEU A 453 7.46 6.63 -16.31
C LEU A 453 8.38 6.30 -17.50
N ARG A 454 9.24 7.23 -17.93
CA ARG A 454 10.26 6.94 -18.94
C ARG A 454 11.34 6.00 -18.44
N HIS A 455 11.58 6.00 -17.12
CA HIS A 455 12.55 5.12 -16.45
C HIS A 455 11.93 3.83 -15.93
N ALA A 456 10.59 3.72 -16.00
CA ALA A 456 9.82 2.60 -15.47
C ALA A 456 9.29 1.64 -16.56
N ARG A 457 9.84 1.72 -17.75
CA ARG A 457 9.49 0.86 -18.93
C ARG A 457 10.73 0.60 -19.78
N PRO A 458 10.69 -0.42 -20.69
CA PRO A 458 11.71 -0.61 -21.73
C PRO A 458 11.90 0.61 -22.63
#